data_8cdb2820551ddbb0a2cf1ea0da948b66
#
_entry.id   8cdb2820551ddbb0a2cf1ea0da948b66
#
_cell.length_a   1.000
_cell.length_b   1.000
_cell.length_c   1.000
_cell.angle_alpha   90.00
_cell.angle_beta   90.00
_cell.angle_gamma   90.00
#
_symmetry.space_group_name_H-M   'P 1'
#
loop_
_entity.id
_entity.type
_entity.pdbx_description
1 polymer ?
#
loop_
_entity_poly.entity_id
_entity_poly.type
_entity_poly.pdbx_seq_one_letter_code
_entity_poly.pdbx_strand_id
1 'polypeptide(L)'
;MYEVASGQKINTNKSSVFFSANKKEEKKNEVLESLGPMQDSRHGKYLGLPSIIGKSKNEVFAKIKERVGRKLAGWKEKFLSIGGREILIKAVAQAIPLYTMSYFQLPKGLCDDIESMMRKFWWGQHGQESRMAWVSWQRLCKSKLKGGMGFRNLQVFNLAMLAKQG
;
A
#
# COMPACT_ATOMS: atom_id res chain seq x y z
N MET A 1 -34.25 -5.59 15.88
CA MET A 1 -33.93 -6.76 16.71
C MET A 1 -32.51 -6.74 17.24
N TYR A 2 -31.47 -6.63 16.39
CA TYR A 2 -30.06 -6.63 16.82
C TYR A 2 -29.70 -5.45 17.76
N GLU A 3 -30.16 -4.24 17.47
CA GLU A 3 -29.92 -3.05 18.30
C GLU A 3 -30.48 -3.20 19.72
N VAL A 4 -31.65 -3.81 19.84
CA VAL A 4 -32.30 -4.01 21.14
C VAL A 4 -31.57 -5.06 21.98
N ALA A 5 -31.03 -6.11 21.31
CA ALA A 5 -30.34 -7.20 21.99
C ALA A 5 -28.87 -6.86 22.33
N SER A 6 -28.19 -6.10 21.49
CA SER A 6 -26.76 -5.82 21.66
C SER A 6 -26.45 -4.44 22.23
N GLY A 7 -27.40 -3.52 22.27
CA GLY A 7 -27.20 -2.12 22.66
C GLY A 7 -26.39 -1.30 21.64
N GLN A 8 -26.01 -1.90 20.49
CA GLN A 8 -25.21 -1.26 19.46
C GLN A 8 -26.12 -0.61 18.41
N LYS A 9 -25.88 0.66 18.08
CA LYS A 9 -26.57 1.39 17.02
C LYS A 9 -25.68 1.56 15.79
N ILE A 10 -26.29 1.42 14.60
CA ILE A 10 -25.61 1.71 13.33
C ILE A 10 -25.37 3.22 13.25
N ASN A 11 -24.14 3.62 13.04
CA ASN A 11 -23.79 5.03 12.82
C ASN A 11 -23.94 5.35 11.34
N THR A 12 -25.06 5.95 10.95
CA THR A 12 -25.40 6.30 9.55
C THR A 12 -24.39 7.25 8.93
N ASN A 13 -23.77 8.16 9.70
CA ASN A 13 -22.76 9.09 9.21
C ASN A 13 -21.42 8.41 8.84
N LYS A 14 -21.14 7.23 9.40
CA LYS A 14 -19.96 6.42 9.13
C LYS A 14 -20.25 5.20 8.28
N SER A 15 -21.51 4.97 7.94
CA SER A 15 -21.96 3.87 7.10
C SER A 15 -22.14 4.33 5.68
N SER A 16 -21.84 3.45 4.73
CA SER A 16 -22.05 3.70 3.31
C SER A 16 -22.65 2.46 2.66
N VAL A 17 -23.45 2.67 1.63
CA VAL A 17 -24.08 1.61 0.84
C VAL A 17 -23.35 1.50 -0.48
N PHE A 18 -23.10 0.28 -0.91
CA PHE A 18 -22.52 -0.01 -2.22
C PHE A 18 -23.53 -0.75 -3.09
N PHE A 19 -23.77 -0.22 -4.28
CA PHE A 19 -24.66 -0.84 -5.25
C PHE A 19 -23.87 -1.46 -6.41
N SER A 20 -24.30 -2.65 -6.83
CA SER A 20 -23.80 -3.26 -8.07
C SER A 20 -24.12 -2.36 -9.28
N ALA A 21 -23.22 -2.33 -10.28
CA ALA A 21 -23.39 -1.55 -11.50
C ALA A 21 -24.68 -1.87 -12.28
N ASN A 22 -25.21 -3.08 -12.11
CA ASN A 22 -26.42 -3.56 -12.82
C ASN A 22 -27.74 -3.20 -12.12
N LYS A 23 -27.71 -2.48 -10.98
CA LYS A 23 -28.96 -2.07 -10.30
C LYS A 23 -29.53 -0.82 -10.93
N LYS A 24 -30.85 -0.86 -11.20
CA LYS A 24 -31.63 0.29 -11.68
C LYS A 24 -31.69 1.39 -10.61
N GLU A 25 -31.68 2.64 -11.01
CA GLU A 25 -31.71 3.81 -10.10
C GLU A 25 -32.95 3.82 -9.19
N GLU A 26 -34.12 3.38 -9.70
CA GLU A 26 -35.36 3.27 -8.91
C GLU A 26 -35.15 2.39 -7.66
N LYS A 27 -34.54 1.21 -7.84
CA LYS A 27 -34.25 0.29 -6.71
C LYS A 27 -33.17 0.79 -5.76
N LYS A 28 -32.26 1.65 -6.24
CA LYS A 28 -31.27 2.27 -5.36
C LYS A 28 -31.93 3.29 -4.43
N ASN A 29 -32.81 4.10 -4.98
CA ASN A 29 -33.56 5.11 -4.23
C ASN A 29 -34.46 4.46 -3.17
N GLU A 30 -35.19 3.39 -3.52
CA GLU A 30 -36.01 2.62 -2.59
C GLU A 30 -35.19 2.08 -1.38
N VAL A 31 -33.99 1.56 -1.64
CA VAL A 31 -33.09 1.08 -0.60
C VAL A 31 -32.54 2.22 0.26
N LEU A 32 -32.17 3.35 -0.35
CA LEU A 32 -31.67 4.53 0.38
C LEU A 32 -32.77 5.17 1.25
N GLU A 33 -33.99 5.22 0.78
CA GLU A 33 -35.15 5.67 1.58
C GLU A 33 -35.39 4.77 2.79
N SER A 34 -35.22 3.45 2.61
CA SER A 34 -35.40 2.46 3.68
C SER A 34 -34.28 2.50 4.73
N LEU A 35 -33.04 2.78 4.33
CA LEU A 35 -31.86 2.76 5.18
C LEU A 35 -31.54 4.11 5.85
N GLY A 36 -32.19 5.20 5.42
CA GLY A 36 -31.90 6.56 5.87
C GLY A 36 -30.75 7.21 5.12
N PRO A 37 -30.25 8.39 5.57
CA PRO A 37 -29.28 9.22 4.87
C PRO A 37 -27.88 8.59 4.87
N MET A 38 -27.71 7.52 4.10
CA MET A 38 -26.42 6.88 3.88
C MET A 38 -25.82 7.34 2.54
N GLN A 39 -24.49 7.55 2.52
CA GLN A 39 -23.81 7.94 1.27
C GLN A 39 -23.62 6.73 0.36
N ASP A 40 -23.95 6.87 -0.92
CA ASP A 40 -23.53 5.92 -1.97
C ASP A 40 -22.02 6.09 -2.19
N SER A 41 -21.23 5.15 -1.72
CA SER A 41 -19.79 5.19 -1.83
C SER A 41 -19.28 4.11 -2.77
N ARG A 42 -19.23 4.47 -4.06
CA ARG A 42 -18.65 3.58 -5.10
C ARG A 42 -17.15 3.35 -4.93
N HIS A 43 -16.48 4.15 -4.14
CA HIS A 43 -15.02 4.10 -3.95
C HIS A 43 -14.60 4.26 -2.49
N GLY A 44 -15.36 3.70 -1.58
CA GLY A 44 -15.06 3.74 -0.16
C GLY A 44 -13.71 3.06 0.16
N LYS A 45 -12.99 3.64 1.11
CA LYS A 45 -11.85 2.99 1.74
C LYS A 45 -12.34 2.27 2.98
N TYR A 46 -12.09 0.97 3.08
CA TYR A 46 -12.29 0.22 4.30
C TYR A 46 -10.95 0.05 5.02
N LEU A 47 -10.83 0.59 6.23
CA LEU A 47 -9.58 0.59 7.02
C LEU A 47 -8.35 1.10 6.24
N GLY A 48 -8.55 2.11 5.38
CA GLY A 48 -7.49 2.70 4.56
C GLY A 48 -7.16 1.94 3.27
N LEU A 49 -7.74 0.75 3.07
CA LEU A 49 -7.63 -0.04 1.85
C LEU A 49 -8.79 0.28 0.88
N PRO A 50 -8.59 0.19 -0.42
CA PRO A 50 -9.68 0.29 -1.38
C PRO A 50 -10.64 -0.89 -1.19
N SER A 51 -11.94 -0.61 -1.01
CA SER A 51 -12.97 -1.64 -0.86
C SER A 51 -13.23 -2.42 -2.15
N ILE A 52 -12.88 -1.85 -3.30
CA ILE A 52 -13.02 -2.48 -4.61
C ILE A 52 -11.72 -2.31 -5.38
N ILE A 53 -11.18 -3.43 -5.83
CA ILE A 53 -10.04 -3.44 -6.75
C ILE A 53 -10.61 -3.63 -8.15
N GLY A 54 -10.66 -2.55 -8.93
CA GLY A 54 -11.04 -2.58 -10.34
C GLY A 54 -10.02 -3.29 -11.22
N LYS A 55 -10.25 -3.27 -12.54
CA LYS A 55 -9.35 -3.90 -13.53
C LYS A 55 -7.93 -3.33 -13.49
N SER A 56 -7.74 -2.06 -13.14
CA SER A 56 -6.42 -1.42 -13.04
C SER A 56 -5.89 -1.44 -11.61
N LYS A 57 -5.26 -2.54 -11.23
CA LYS A 57 -4.57 -2.67 -9.93
C LYS A 57 -3.50 -1.59 -9.72
N ASN A 58 -2.86 -1.13 -10.79
CA ASN A 58 -1.80 -0.11 -10.72
C ASN A 58 -2.31 1.23 -10.22
N GLU A 59 -3.48 1.69 -10.66
CA GLU A 59 -4.08 2.94 -10.19
C GLU A 59 -4.48 2.87 -8.71
N VAL A 60 -5.07 1.74 -8.32
CA VAL A 60 -5.49 1.52 -6.93
C VAL A 60 -4.30 1.60 -5.98
N PHE A 61 -3.18 1.02 -6.37
CA PHE A 61 -1.98 1.00 -5.53
C PHE A 61 -0.98 2.14 -5.81
N ALA A 62 -1.26 3.04 -6.77
CA ALA A 62 -0.42 4.21 -7.08
C ALA A 62 -0.12 5.07 -5.84
N LYS A 63 -1.09 5.19 -4.92
CA LYS A 63 -0.94 5.92 -3.67
C LYS A 63 0.16 5.34 -2.76
N ILE A 64 0.42 4.03 -2.83
CA ILE A 64 1.51 3.40 -2.07
C ILE A 64 2.85 3.87 -2.63
N LYS A 65 3.02 3.80 -3.96
CA LYS A 65 4.21 4.29 -4.66
C LYS A 65 4.48 5.76 -4.36
N GLU A 66 3.44 6.61 -4.46
CA GLU A 66 3.53 8.03 -4.15
C GLU A 66 3.97 8.26 -2.70
N ARG A 67 3.38 7.54 -1.73
CA ARG A 67 3.72 7.67 -0.31
C ARG A 67 5.17 7.27 -0.02
N VAL A 68 5.65 6.19 -0.62
CA VAL A 68 7.06 5.78 -0.52
C VAL A 68 7.96 6.84 -1.15
N GLY A 69 7.65 7.30 -2.36
CA GLY A 69 8.41 8.32 -3.09
C GLY A 69 8.52 9.62 -2.31
N ARG A 70 7.41 10.12 -1.74
CA ARG A 70 7.37 11.34 -0.93
C ARG A 70 8.26 11.22 0.33
N LYS A 71 8.24 10.08 1.01
CA LYS A 71 9.12 9.83 2.16
C LYS A 71 10.59 9.80 1.76
N LEU A 72 10.94 9.07 0.71
CA LEU A 72 12.32 8.99 0.22
C LEU A 72 12.83 10.34 -0.28
N ALA A 73 11.99 11.15 -0.95
CA ALA A 73 12.35 12.49 -1.40
C ALA A 73 12.66 13.42 -0.21
N GLY A 74 11.80 13.45 0.81
CA GLY A 74 12.03 14.28 2.00
C GLY A 74 13.26 13.90 2.83
N TRP A 75 13.83 12.70 2.61
CA TRP A 75 15.09 12.29 3.26
C TRP A 75 16.32 12.53 2.40
N LYS A 76 16.17 12.70 1.08
CA LYS A 76 17.30 13.00 0.17
C LYS A 76 17.98 14.32 0.50
N GLU A 77 17.22 15.29 0.99
CA GLU A 77 17.73 16.61 1.38
C GLU A 77 18.57 16.56 2.68
N LYS A 78 18.50 15.46 3.42
CA LYS A 78 19.24 15.26 4.66
C LYS A 78 20.55 14.54 4.37
N PHE A 79 21.67 15.04 4.91
CA PHE A 79 22.96 14.37 4.86
C PHE A 79 22.96 13.12 5.75
N LEU A 80 22.45 12.02 5.20
CA LEU A 80 22.34 10.76 5.93
C LEU A 80 23.56 9.87 5.70
N SER A 81 24.09 9.31 6.79
CA SER A 81 25.08 8.25 6.73
C SER A 81 24.51 6.99 6.05
N ILE A 82 25.38 6.07 5.62
CA ILE A 82 24.96 4.79 5.03
C ILE A 82 24.08 4.00 6.02
N GLY A 83 24.45 3.97 7.31
CA GLY A 83 23.62 3.34 8.34
C GLY A 83 22.24 4.00 8.50
N GLY A 84 22.16 5.33 8.45
CA GLY A 84 20.89 6.05 8.48
C GLY A 84 19.97 5.68 7.29
N ARG A 85 20.54 5.54 6.10
CA ARG A 85 19.77 5.09 4.91
C ARG A 85 19.29 3.66 5.06
N GLU A 86 20.11 2.76 5.63
CA GLU A 86 19.70 1.36 5.91
C GLU A 86 18.47 1.33 6.80
N ILE A 87 18.52 2.06 7.92
CA ILE A 87 17.43 2.10 8.90
C ILE A 87 16.15 2.65 8.25
N LEU A 88 16.24 3.76 7.51
CA LEU A 88 15.07 4.38 6.89
C LEU A 88 14.43 3.49 5.82
N ILE A 89 15.24 2.79 5.02
CA ILE A 89 14.70 1.82 4.05
C ILE A 89 13.97 0.70 4.79
N LYS A 90 14.60 0.08 5.80
CA LYS A 90 14.03 -1.07 6.52
C LYS A 90 12.82 -0.71 7.37
N ALA A 91 12.94 0.34 8.18
CA ALA A 91 11.92 0.68 9.16
C ALA A 91 10.74 1.44 8.57
N VAL A 92 10.94 2.19 7.48
CA VAL A 92 9.88 3.04 6.93
C VAL A 92 9.53 2.69 5.50
N ALA A 93 10.48 2.73 4.55
CA ALA A 93 10.14 2.55 3.15
C ALA A 93 9.56 1.16 2.86
N GLN A 94 10.13 0.10 3.44
CA GLN A 94 9.63 -1.27 3.35
C GLN A 94 8.40 -1.54 4.22
N ALA A 95 8.14 -0.73 5.24
CA ALA A 95 6.97 -0.87 6.09
C ALA A 95 5.68 -0.28 5.47
N ILE A 96 5.80 0.74 4.63
CA ILE A 96 4.63 1.40 4.01
C ILE A 96 3.71 0.43 3.27
N PRO A 97 4.20 -0.48 2.41
CA PRO A 97 3.34 -1.41 1.68
C PRO A 97 2.86 -2.61 2.50
N LEU A 98 3.42 -2.89 3.71
CA LEU A 98 3.17 -4.12 4.46
C LEU A 98 1.70 -4.39 4.71
N TYR A 99 0.96 -3.37 5.15
CA TYR A 99 -0.46 -3.53 5.45
C TYR A 99 -1.26 -3.95 4.21
N THR A 100 -0.98 -3.34 3.06
CA THR A 100 -1.63 -3.74 1.80
C THR A 100 -1.17 -5.12 1.32
N MET A 101 0.10 -5.45 1.51
CA MET A 101 0.67 -6.76 1.17
C MET A 101 0.07 -7.91 1.98
N SER A 102 -0.42 -7.64 3.19
CA SER A 102 -1.07 -8.65 4.02
C SER A 102 -2.41 -9.12 3.44
N TYR A 103 -3.06 -8.30 2.62
CA TYR A 103 -4.39 -8.61 2.07
C TYR A 103 -4.40 -8.79 0.56
N PHE A 104 -3.45 -8.18 -0.14
CA PHE A 104 -3.46 -8.14 -1.60
C PHE A 104 -2.11 -8.49 -2.21
N GLN A 105 -2.15 -9.24 -3.30
CA GLN A 105 -0.99 -9.43 -4.15
C GLN A 105 -0.74 -8.17 -4.97
N LEU A 106 0.38 -7.49 -4.68
CA LEU A 106 0.78 -6.30 -5.43
C LEU A 106 1.26 -6.68 -6.84
N PRO A 107 0.96 -5.84 -7.85
CA PRO A 107 1.49 -6.03 -9.20
C PRO A 107 3.03 -6.00 -9.19
N LYS A 108 3.64 -6.91 -9.99
CA LYS A 108 5.10 -6.99 -10.12
C LYS A 108 5.73 -5.64 -10.45
N GLY A 109 5.21 -4.93 -11.46
CA GLY A 109 5.73 -3.63 -11.87
C GLY A 109 5.73 -2.58 -10.74
N LEU A 110 4.73 -2.61 -9.86
CA LEU A 110 4.69 -1.73 -8.70
C LEU A 110 5.79 -2.06 -7.68
N CYS A 111 6.03 -3.35 -7.43
CA CYS A 111 7.11 -3.79 -6.55
C CYS A 111 8.47 -3.36 -7.12
N ASP A 112 8.68 -3.58 -8.42
CA ASP A 112 9.91 -3.21 -9.13
C ASP A 112 10.14 -1.68 -9.07
N ASP A 113 9.10 -0.88 -9.24
CA ASP A 113 9.16 0.58 -9.13
C ASP A 113 9.57 1.03 -7.73
N ILE A 114 8.94 0.46 -6.69
CA ILE A 114 9.25 0.79 -5.29
C ILE A 114 10.69 0.37 -4.95
N GLU A 115 11.11 -0.82 -5.37
CA GLU A 115 12.49 -1.30 -5.17
C GLU A 115 13.51 -0.42 -5.91
N SER A 116 13.17 0.05 -7.12
CA SER A 116 14.01 0.98 -7.87
C SER A 116 14.17 2.32 -7.13
N MET A 117 13.10 2.86 -6.54
CA MET A 117 13.18 4.08 -5.74
C MET A 117 14.05 3.89 -4.49
N MET A 118 13.90 2.77 -3.77
CA MET A 118 14.73 2.45 -2.61
C MET A 118 16.20 2.27 -3.01
N ARG A 119 16.49 1.62 -4.13
CA ARG A 119 17.84 1.46 -4.67
C ARG A 119 18.49 2.80 -5.00
N LYS A 120 17.75 3.71 -5.67
CA LYS A 120 18.23 5.06 -5.96
C LYS A 120 18.55 5.84 -4.68
N PHE A 121 17.70 5.74 -3.68
CA PHE A 121 17.92 6.36 -2.38
C PHE A 121 19.15 5.78 -1.66
N TRP A 122 19.33 4.46 -1.68
CA TRP A 122 20.47 3.77 -1.09
C TRP A 122 21.80 4.29 -1.64
N TRP A 123 21.89 4.41 -2.94
CA TRP A 123 23.11 4.89 -3.62
C TRP A 123 23.28 6.40 -3.58
N GLY A 124 22.36 7.15 -2.97
CA GLY A 124 22.42 8.60 -2.83
C GLY A 124 22.34 9.33 -4.17
N GLN A 125 21.55 8.80 -5.10
CA GLN A 125 21.30 9.48 -6.38
C GLN A 125 20.45 10.73 -6.13
N HIS A 126 21.00 11.90 -6.48
CA HIS A 126 20.35 13.20 -6.40
C HIS A 126 19.95 13.68 -7.80
N GLY A 127 18.66 13.94 -8.01
CA GLY A 127 18.16 14.49 -9.27
C GLY A 127 18.49 13.63 -10.48
N GLN A 128 19.11 14.23 -11.50
CA GLN A 128 19.58 13.56 -12.72
C GLN A 128 20.98 12.93 -12.57
N GLU A 129 21.69 13.18 -11.49
CA GLU A 129 23.00 12.56 -11.27
C GLU A 129 22.83 11.07 -11.00
N SER A 130 23.15 10.26 -11.99
CA SER A 130 23.20 8.81 -11.88
C SER A 130 24.50 8.40 -11.22
N ARG A 131 24.46 8.11 -9.92
CA ARG A 131 25.60 7.43 -9.27
C ARG A 131 25.58 5.95 -9.61
N MET A 132 26.76 5.42 -9.89
CA MET A 132 26.92 4.01 -10.24
C MET A 132 26.44 3.11 -9.09
N ALA A 133 25.54 2.20 -9.41
CA ALA A 133 25.07 1.19 -8.46
C ALA A 133 26.05 0.02 -8.48
N TRP A 134 26.97 -0.04 -7.54
CA TRP A 134 28.03 -1.05 -7.44
C TRP A 134 27.51 -2.48 -7.21
N VAL A 135 26.32 -2.60 -6.64
CA VAL A 135 25.73 -3.90 -6.27
C VAL A 135 24.25 -3.95 -6.68
N SER A 136 23.82 -5.09 -7.24
CA SER A 136 22.43 -5.29 -7.63
C SER A 136 21.50 -5.30 -6.40
N TRP A 137 20.23 -4.92 -6.61
CA TRP A 137 19.23 -4.94 -5.52
C TRP A 137 19.03 -6.34 -4.95
N GLN A 138 19.03 -7.37 -5.80
CA GLN A 138 18.90 -8.76 -5.37
C GLN A 138 20.04 -9.18 -4.42
N ARG A 139 21.26 -8.70 -4.65
CA ARG A 139 22.39 -8.96 -3.75
C ARG A 139 22.23 -8.22 -2.42
N LEU A 140 21.74 -6.98 -2.44
CA LEU A 140 21.42 -6.22 -1.23
C LEU A 140 20.31 -6.87 -0.40
N CYS A 141 19.38 -7.61 -1.03
CA CYS A 141 18.32 -8.35 -0.35
C CYS A 141 18.83 -9.62 0.38
N LYS A 142 20.04 -10.12 0.09
CA LYS A 142 20.62 -11.23 0.84
C LYS A 142 20.89 -10.84 2.29
N SER A 143 20.94 -11.85 3.18
CA SER A 143 21.29 -11.63 4.59
C SER A 143 22.70 -11.03 4.73
N LYS A 144 22.94 -10.32 5.84
CA LYS A 144 24.26 -9.76 6.17
C LYS A 144 25.35 -10.82 6.21
N LEU A 145 25.02 -12.04 6.68
CA LEU A 145 25.94 -13.19 6.70
C LEU A 145 26.37 -13.65 5.29
N LYS A 146 25.57 -13.35 4.26
CA LYS A 146 25.86 -13.67 2.85
C LYS A 146 26.32 -12.45 2.04
N GLY A 147 26.81 -11.41 2.73
CA GLY A 147 27.31 -10.18 2.10
C GLY A 147 26.22 -9.26 1.54
N GLY A 148 24.97 -9.40 1.96
CA GLY A 148 23.87 -8.49 1.63
C GLY A 148 23.62 -7.48 2.75
N MET A 149 22.55 -6.68 2.60
CA MET A 149 22.08 -5.72 3.59
C MET A 149 20.81 -6.21 4.33
N GLY A 150 20.23 -7.33 3.89
CA GLY A 150 18.98 -7.85 4.42
C GLY A 150 17.77 -6.99 4.06
N PHE A 151 17.78 -6.31 2.92
CA PHE A 151 16.59 -5.67 2.38
C PHE A 151 15.59 -6.73 1.92
N ARG A 152 14.31 -6.39 1.93
CA ARG A 152 13.26 -7.31 1.49
C ARG A 152 13.07 -7.20 -0.02
N ASN A 153 13.02 -8.34 -0.70
CA ASN A 153 12.44 -8.41 -2.03
C ASN A 153 10.92 -8.34 -1.86
N LEU A 154 10.29 -7.28 -2.36
CA LEU A 154 8.87 -7.00 -2.09
C LEU A 154 7.94 -8.06 -2.70
N GLN A 155 8.27 -8.62 -3.86
CA GLN A 155 7.46 -9.67 -4.48
C GLN A 155 7.44 -10.95 -3.65
N VAL A 156 8.63 -11.45 -3.31
CA VAL A 156 8.77 -12.68 -2.51
C VAL A 156 8.16 -12.48 -1.13
N PHE A 157 8.38 -11.32 -0.55
CA PHE A 157 7.85 -10.99 0.77
C PHE A 157 6.31 -10.88 0.77
N ASN A 158 5.72 -10.29 -0.28
CA ASN A 158 4.26 -10.22 -0.43
C ASN A 158 3.64 -11.62 -0.55
N LEU A 159 4.25 -12.52 -1.35
CA LEU A 159 3.79 -13.91 -1.44
C LEU A 159 3.87 -14.63 -0.09
N ALA A 160 4.97 -14.45 0.65
CA ALA A 160 5.13 -15.03 1.98
C ALA A 160 4.09 -14.49 2.99
N MET A 161 3.75 -13.20 2.92
CA MET A 161 2.72 -12.59 3.77
C MET A 161 1.33 -13.17 3.48
N LEU A 162 0.99 -13.36 2.21
CA LEU A 162 -0.30 -13.96 1.80
C LEU A 162 -0.37 -15.44 2.16
N ALA A 163 0.72 -16.19 1.94
CA ALA A 163 0.79 -17.60 2.29
C ALA A 163 0.66 -17.89 3.80
N LYS A 164 0.96 -16.91 4.65
CA LYS A 164 0.78 -17.03 6.10
C LYS A 164 -0.69 -16.99 6.53
N GLN A 165 -1.58 -16.47 5.68
CA GLN A 165 -3.00 -16.30 5.99
C GLN A 165 -3.89 -17.43 5.47
N GLY A 166 -3.37 -18.31 4.61
CA GLY A 166 -4.00 -19.51 4.10
C GLY A 166 -3.43 -20.75 4.74
#